data_95ec0656b4a598333cd7b010635f7c18
#
_entry.id   95ec0656b4a598333cd7b010635f7c18
#
_cell.length_a   1.000
_cell.length_b   1.000
_cell.length_c   1.000
_cell.angle_alpha   90.00
_cell.angle_beta   90.00
_cell.angle_gamma   90.00
#
_symmetry.space_group_name_H-M   'P 1'
#
loop_
_entity.id
_entity.type
_entity.pdbx_description
1 polymer ?
#
loop_
_entity_poly.entity_id
_entity_poly.type
_entity_poly.pdbx_seq_one_letter_code
_entity_poly.pdbx_strand_id
1 'polypeptide(L)'
;MKKRFSILISVLLICAMLLSFASANEAADSSLPAETLVAESENQGHYVFRPKACSVFMKEIFGEAMCDTWENLVDAVLAGENTFACPDKHTYDWVMGQFPKHCLPILPELIDYAYDRSHAVKNGVASFTWLVSPEEAAARIAEFGEQIEGILNTALRDDDSDFEKAAALYDYFFQHYVYDWELYQEMKEKYVETTPMHLFRTGTGICGEIAPAYSLLLTQAGVEATTMLGTDHEWSYVRIGGREYHIDPTFVLSSAESLEYFMMTDEQRAVTGFPRNQIFITSNYSRENPHPDYRADDSTFSALWNYSYETLLREEHKLRCWKYTEGWEKLTFDFNYD
;
A
#
# COMPACT_ATOMS: atom_id res chain seq x y z
N MET A 1 -21.56 0.84 -28.95
CA MET A 1 -22.57 0.29 -28.03
C MET A 1 -22.06 -0.88 -27.16
N LYS A 2 -20.99 -1.62 -27.52
CA LYS A 2 -20.48 -2.76 -26.70
C LYS A 2 -19.62 -2.35 -25.48
N LYS A 3 -18.98 -1.18 -25.48
CA LYS A 3 -18.16 -0.70 -24.34
C LYS A 3 -18.95 -0.24 -23.08
N ARG A 4 -20.25 0.11 -23.23
CA ARG A 4 -21.07 0.52 -22.09
C ARG A 4 -21.67 -0.65 -21.30
N PHE A 5 -21.66 -1.86 -21.85
CA PHE A 5 -22.22 -3.05 -21.20
C PHE A 5 -21.27 -3.69 -20.18
N SER A 6 -19.93 -3.58 -20.42
CA SER A 6 -18.93 -4.17 -19.52
C SER A 6 -18.84 -3.43 -18.18
N ILE A 7 -18.93 -2.08 -18.21
CA ILE A 7 -18.90 -1.24 -16.99
C ILE A 7 -20.13 -1.48 -16.12
N LEU A 8 -21.30 -1.73 -16.72
CA LEU A 8 -22.54 -2.00 -15.97
C LEU A 8 -22.51 -3.34 -15.23
N ILE A 9 -21.78 -4.34 -15.75
CA ILE A 9 -21.70 -5.67 -15.14
C ILE A 9 -20.80 -5.65 -13.92
N SER A 10 -19.67 -4.93 -13.95
CA SER A 10 -18.76 -4.79 -12.79
C SER A 10 -19.41 -4.03 -11.65
N VAL A 11 -20.15 -2.95 -11.94
CA VAL A 11 -20.89 -2.17 -10.94
C VAL A 11 -22.07 -2.95 -10.36
N LEU A 12 -22.75 -3.77 -11.17
CA LEU A 12 -23.86 -4.62 -10.70
C LEU A 12 -23.39 -5.79 -9.83
N LEU A 13 -22.22 -6.35 -10.05
CA LEU A 13 -21.64 -7.39 -9.18
C LEU A 13 -21.29 -6.81 -7.79
N ILE A 14 -20.70 -5.63 -7.73
CA ILE A 14 -20.38 -4.94 -6.46
C ILE A 14 -21.68 -4.56 -5.73
N CYS A 15 -22.70 -4.05 -6.41
CA CYS A 15 -24.01 -3.73 -5.80
C CYS A 15 -24.79 -4.98 -5.39
N ALA A 16 -24.67 -6.10 -6.10
CA ALA A 16 -25.36 -7.35 -5.74
C ALA A 16 -24.76 -7.99 -4.47
N MET A 17 -23.46 -7.86 -4.26
CA MET A 17 -22.82 -8.31 -3.02
C MET A 17 -23.25 -7.45 -1.82
N LEU A 18 -23.37 -6.12 -1.99
CA LEU A 18 -23.78 -5.20 -0.90
C LEU A 18 -25.23 -5.35 -0.47
N LEU A 19 -26.16 -5.75 -1.37
CA LEU A 19 -27.56 -5.98 -1.02
C LEU A 19 -27.80 -7.29 -0.25
N SER A 20 -26.91 -8.27 -0.37
CA SER A 20 -26.97 -9.50 0.43
C SER A 20 -26.46 -9.30 1.87
N PHE A 21 -25.59 -8.32 2.10
CA PHE A 21 -25.06 -8.03 3.45
C PHE A 21 -25.99 -7.16 4.30
N ALA A 22 -26.76 -6.25 3.71
CA ALA A 22 -27.74 -5.43 4.46
C ALA A 22 -28.86 -6.23 5.11
N SER A 23 -29.17 -7.45 4.62
CA SER A 23 -30.19 -8.31 5.21
C SER A 23 -29.65 -9.31 6.24
N ALA A 24 -28.33 -9.49 6.35
CA ALA A 24 -27.71 -10.43 7.29
C ALA A 24 -27.38 -9.78 8.64
N ASN A 25 -27.34 -8.46 8.73
CA ASN A 25 -26.95 -7.75 9.95
C ASN A 25 -28.05 -7.59 11.01
N GLU A 26 -29.28 -8.08 10.75
CA GLU A 26 -30.39 -8.00 11.75
C GLU A 26 -30.59 -9.30 12.57
N ALA A 27 -29.74 -10.33 12.41
CA ALA A 27 -29.99 -11.62 13.07
C ALA A 27 -28.78 -12.30 13.72
N ALA A 28 -27.75 -11.56 14.13
CA ALA A 28 -26.63 -12.13 14.86
C ALA A 28 -26.48 -11.54 16.25
N ASP A 29 -27.45 -11.82 17.13
CA ASP A 29 -27.18 -11.85 18.58
C ASP A 29 -26.46 -13.18 18.87
N SER A 30 -25.15 -13.18 18.88
CA SER A 30 -24.32 -14.26 19.41
C SER A 30 -23.25 -13.67 20.29
N SER A 31 -23.53 -13.71 21.59
CA SER A 31 -22.54 -13.55 22.66
C SER A 31 -21.45 -14.63 22.51
N LEU A 32 -20.37 -14.31 21.78
CA LEU A 32 -19.09 -14.95 21.95
C LEU A 32 -18.45 -14.37 23.22
N PRO A 33 -17.91 -15.18 24.12
CA PRO A 33 -17.16 -14.65 25.25
C PRO A 33 -15.92 -13.96 24.71
N ALA A 34 -15.83 -12.66 24.93
CA ALA A 34 -14.60 -11.90 24.73
C ALA A 34 -13.60 -12.36 25.82
N GLU A 35 -12.85 -13.39 25.52
CA GLU A 35 -11.58 -13.61 26.21
C GLU A 35 -10.58 -12.62 25.63
N THR A 36 -10.55 -11.45 26.22
CA THR A 36 -9.49 -10.45 26.05
C THR A 36 -8.23 -11.04 26.69
N LEU A 37 -7.49 -11.83 25.95
CA LEU A 37 -6.11 -12.14 26.26
C LEU A 37 -5.24 -10.98 25.76
N VAL A 38 -5.17 -9.92 26.55
CA VAL A 38 -4.06 -8.98 26.47
C VAL A 38 -2.87 -9.67 27.11
N ALA A 39 -2.19 -10.51 26.37
CA ALA A 39 -0.81 -10.84 26.65
C ALA A 39 0.01 -9.65 26.14
N GLU A 40 0.47 -8.78 27.03
CA GLU A 40 1.56 -7.85 26.74
C GLU A 40 2.75 -8.71 26.28
N SER A 41 3.02 -8.75 24.97
CA SER A 41 4.12 -9.53 24.44
C SER A 41 5.42 -8.77 24.69
N GLU A 42 6.39 -9.44 25.32
CA GLU A 42 7.76 -8.92 25.53
C GLU A 42 8.51 -8.63 24.21
N ASN A 43 7.87 -8.80 23.05
CA ASN A 43 8.46 -8.72 21.71
C ASN A 43 7.73 -7.69 20.83
N GLN A 44 7.43 -6.52 21.37
CA GLN A 44 6.88 -5.40 20.59
C GLN A 44 7.92 -4.89 19.60
N GLY A 45 7.49 -4.57 18.37
CA GLY A 45 8.39 -4.08 17.31
C GLY A 45 9.11 -2.77 17.69
N HIS A 46 10.34 -2.61 17.21
CA HIS A 46 11.17 -1.40 17.38
C HIS A 46 11.45 -0.75 16.03
N TYR A 47 10.39 -0.54 15.24
CA TYR A 47 10.49 0.09 13.94
C TYR A 47 10.74 1.59 14.09
N VAL A 48 11.69 2.09 13.32
CA VAL A 48 12.03 3.51 13.24
C VAL A 48 11.75 4.00 11.82
N PHE A 49 11.08 5.13 11.71
CA PHE A 49 10.76 5.75 10.43
C PHE A 49 12.01 6.15 9.65
N ARG A 50 12.02 5.83 8.37
CA ARG A 50 13.10 6.10 7.43
C ARG A 50 12.59 7.00 6.32
N PRO A 51 12.70 8.33 6.43
CA PRO A 51 12.10 9.29 5.48
C PRO A 51 12.65 9.14 4.05
N LYS A 52 13.85 8.58 3.89
CA LYS A 52 14.49 8.33 2.59
C LYS A 52 14.22 6.94 2.01
N ALA A 53 13.47 6.09 2.72
CA ALA A 53 13.24 4.72 2.26
C ALA A 53 12.64 4.72 0.85
N CYS A 54 13.29 3.98 -0.02
CA CYS A 54 12.91 3.73 -1.39
C CYS A 54 12.88 2.22 -1.61
N SER A 55 11.77 1.67 -2.11
CA SER A 55 11.67 0.23 -2.29
C SER A 55 12.64 -0.29 -3.36
N VAL A 56 13.00 -1.57 -3.27
CA VAL A 56 13.83 -2.24 -4.27
C VAL A 56 13.18 -2.15 -5.66
N PHE A 57 11.87 -2.30 -5.76
CA PHE A 57 11.13 -2.13 -7.01
C PHE A 57 11.30 -0.73 -7.62
N MET A 58 11.29 0.32 -6.79
CA MET A 58 11.55 1.68 -7.27
C MET A 58 12.96 1.81 -7.86
N LYS A 59 13.97 1.20 -7.22
CA LYS A 59 15.34 1.16 -7.73
C LYS A 59 15.45 0.39 -9.04
N GLU A 60 14.80 -0.74 -9.15
CA GLU A 60 14.76 -1.57 -10.36
C GLU A 60 14.06 -0.88 -11.54
N ILE A 61 12.99 -0.10 -11.27
CA ILE A 61 12.19 0.58 -12.30
C ILE A 61 12.81 1.91 -12.72
N PHE A 62 13.16 2.76 -11.76
CA PHE A 62 13.64 4.11 -12.02
C PHE A 62 15.16 4.21 -12.12
N GLY A 63 15.89 3.23 -11.60
CA GLY A 63 17.34 3.22 -11.53
C GLY A 63 17.90 3.89 -10.27
N GLU A 64 19.12 3.49 -9.88
CA GLU A 64 19.76 4.00 -8.67
C GLU A 64 19.93 5.53 -8.68
N ALA A 65 20.31 6.12 -9.80
CA ALA A 65 20.52 7.56 -9.91
C ALA A 65 19.27 8.39 -9.57
N MET A 66 18.08 7.85 -9.86
CA MET A 66 16.82 8.52 -9.51
C MET A 66 16.51 8.40 -8.01
N CYS A 67 16.80 7.23 -7.42
CA CYS A 67 16.69 7.03 -5.97
C CYS A 67 17.72 7.85 -5.19
N ASP A 68 18.97 7.96 -5.67
CA ASP A 68 19.97 8.85 -5.09
C ASP A 68 19.52 10.31 -5.12
N THR A 69 18.87 10.72 -6.22
CA THR A 69 18.31 12.08 -6.34
C THR A 69 17.15 12.30 -5.36
N TRP A 70 16.33 11.28 -5.15
CA TRP A 70 15.30 11.29 -4.10
C TRP A 70 15.91 11.46 -2.71
N GLU A 71 16.96 10.70 -2.39
CA GLU A 71 17.65 10.83 -1.10
C GLU A 71 18.24 12.24 -0.92
N ASN A 72 18.85 12.82 -1.98
CA ASN A 72 19.37 14.19 -1.95
C ASN A 72 18.26 15.23 -1.70
N LEU A 73 17.07 15.04 -2.30
CA LEU A 73 15.91 15.91 -2.04
C LEU A 73 15.49 15.86 -0.58
N VAL A 74 15.32 14.65 -0.03
CA VAL A 74 14.90 14.48 1.37
C VAL A 74 15.95 15.04 2.33
N ASP A 75 17.25 14.82 2.05
CA ASP A 75 18.35 15.40 2.85
C ASP A 75 18.31 16.93 2.85
N ALA A 76 18.08 17.54 1.69
CA ALA A 76 17.96 19.01 1.59
C ALA A 76 16.75 19.52 2.40
N VAL A 77 15.59 18.85 2.30
CA VAL A 77 14.41 19.21 3.09
C VAL A 77 14.68 19.12 4.58
N LEU A 78 15.28 18.03 5.05
CA LEU A 78 15.62 17.83 6.46
C LEU A 78 16.69 18.81 6.96
N ALA A 79 17.60 19.25 6.09
CA ALA A 79 18.59 20.26 6.39
C ALA A 79 18.05 21.72 6.35
N GLY A 80 16.80 21.92 5.92
CA GLY A 80 16.23 23.24 5.71
C GLY A 80 16.77 23.98 4.48
N GLU A 81 17.37 23.26 3.56
CA GLU A 81 17.89 23.78 2.27
C GLU A 81 16.80 23.65 1.20
N ASN A 82 16.81 24.51 0.20
CA ASN A 82 15.86 24.45 -0.92
C ASN A 82 16.51 24.07 -2.25
N THR A 83 17.71 23.52 -2.20
CA THR A 83 18.46 23.03 -3.35
C THR A 83 19.06 21.66 -3.06
N PHE A 84 19.11 20.82 -4.09
CA PHE A 84 19.66 19.45 -3.98
C PHE A 84 20.35 19.01 -5.27
N ALA A 85 21.24 18.04 -5.19
CA ALA A 85 21.91 17.47 -6.37
C ALA A 85 20.86 16.71 -7.22
N CYS A 86 20.76 17.09 -8.49
CA CYS A 86 19.85 16.47 -9.47
C CYS A 86 20.47 16.60 -10.87
N PRO A 87 20.64 15.49 -11.61
CA PRO A 87 21.38 15.51 -12.87
C PRO A 87 20.69 16.31 -13.97
N ASP A 88 19.37 16.22 -14.07
CA ASP A 88 18.61 16.83 -15.16
C ASP A 88 17.12 17.04 -14.79
N LYS A 89 16.42 17.74 -15.69
CA LYS A 89 15.01 18.05 -15.52
C LYS A 89 14.10 16.81 -15.56
N HIS A 90 14.43 15.81 -16.33
CA HIS A 90 13.66 14.55 -16.39
C HIS A 90 13.64 13.87 -15.02
N THR A 91 14.82 13.70 -14.42
CA THR A 91 14.96 13.16 -13.06
C THR A 91 14.21 14.02 -12.03
N TYR A 92 14.34 15.34 -12.13
CA TYR A 92 13.62 16.28 -11.27
C TYR A 92 12.09 16.08 -11.33
N ASP A 93 11.52 16.02 -12.54
CA ASP A 93 10.07 15.90 -12.72
C ASP A 93 9.54 14.56 -12.14
N TRP A 94 10.28 13.47 -12.26
CA TRP A 94 9.89 12.19 -11.69
C TRP A 94 10.04 12.15 -10.17
N VAL A 95 11.16 12.64 -9.65
CA VAL A 95 11.42 12.66 -8.20
C VAL A 95 10.43 13.57 -7.47
N MET A 96 10.12 14.73 -8.00
CA MET A 96 9.13 15.63 -7.40
C MET A 96 7.70 15.15 -7.56
N GLY A 97 7.38 14.45 -8.66
CA GLY A 97 6.00 14.11 -9.02
C GLY A 97 5.52 12.74 -8.60
N GLN A 98 6.43 11.75 -8.51
CA GLN A 98 6.02 10.36 -8.28
C GLN A 98 6.53 9.79 -6.95
N PHE A 99 7.77 10.07 -6.58
CA PHE A 99 8.36 9.52 -5.37
C PHE A 99 7.63 9.89 -4.08
N PRO A 100 7.11 11.13 -3.91
CA PRO A 100 6.40 11.48 -2.68
C PRO A 100 5.25 10.53 -2.35
N LYS A 101 4.40 10.22 -3.31
CA LYS A 101 3.25 9.33 -3.10
C LYS A 101 3.65 7.98 -2.51
N HIS A 102 4.80 7.44 -2.92
CA HIS A 102 5.24 6.09 -2.54
C HIS A 102 6.22 6.06 -1.37
N CYS A 103 6.97 7.14 -1.14
CA CYS A 103 8.09 7.16 -0.20
C CYS A 103 7.89 8.11 0.99
N LEU A 104 7.32 9.29 0.75
CA LEU A 104 7.10 10.31 1.79
C LEU A 104 5.86 11.18 1.44
N PRO A 105 4.65 10.65 1.64
CA PRO A 105 3.41 11.28 1.14
C PRO A 105 3.07 12.63 1.77
N ILE A 106 3.71 13.02 2.87
CA ILE A 106 3.58 14.36 3.45
C ILE A 106 4.33 15.45 2.64
N LEU A 107 5.33 15.07 1.83
CA LEU A 107 6.23 16.00 1.16
C LEU A 107 5.53 17.03 0.26
N PRO A 108 4.50 16.69 -0.53
CA PRO A 108 3.78 17.67 -1.36
C PRO A 108 3.06 18.79 -0.59
N GLU A 109 2.88 18.63 0.71
CA GLU A 109 2.31 19.67 1.58
C GLU A 109 3.37 20.63 2.13
N LEU A 110 4.64 20.27 2.00
CA LEU A 110 5.77 21.00 2.57
C LEU A 110 6.53 21.81 1.52
N ILE A 111 6.61 21.25 0.31
CA ILE A 111 7.35 21.82 -0.81
C ILE A 111 6.55 21.70 -2.11
N ASP A 112 6.83 22.60 -3.05
CA ASP A 112 6.31 22.59 -4.41
C ASP A 112 7.48 22.67 -5.40
N TYR A 113 7.20 22.41 -6.67
CA TYR A 113 8.15 22.62 -7.75
C TYR A 113 8.74 24.01 -7.70
N ALA A 114 9.95 24.17 -8.22
CA ALA A 114 10.55 25.49 -8.41
C ALA A 114 9.57 26.41 -9.18
N TYR A 115 9.51 27.69 -8.77
CA TYR A 115 8.63 28.69 -9.39
C TYR A 115 8.81 28.74 -10.92
N ASP A 116 10.05 28.65 -11.39
CA ASP A 116 10.38 28.48 -12.80
C ASP A 116 10.82 27.05 -13.08
N ARG A 117 9.88 26.17 -13.42
CA ARG A 117 10.12 24.75 -13.73
C ARG A 117 11.09 24.55 -14.91
N SER A 118 11.15 25.52 -15.84
CA SER A 118 12.06 25.41 -17.00
C SER A 118 13.53 25.57 -16.62
N HIS A 119 13.81 26.21 -15.50
CA HIS A 119 15.14 26.43 -14.94
C HIS A 119 15.34 25.77 -13.57
N ALA A 120 14.46 24.83 -13.21
CA ALA A 120 14.51 24.15 -11.91
C ALA A 120 15.83 23.41 -11.69
N VAL A 121 16.48 22.92 -12.76
CA VAL A 121 17.79 22.26 -12.71
C VAL A 121 18.81 23.07 -13.49
N LYS A 122 19.92 23.38 -12.82
CA LYS A 122 21.04 24.11 -13.43
C LYS A 122 22.38 23.56 -12.92
N ASN A 123 23.24 23.16 -13.85
CA ASN A 123 24.58 22.61 -13.53
C ASN A 123 24.56 21.46 -12.52
N GLY A 124 23.58 20.56 -12.61
CA GLY A 124 23.48 19.39 -11.70
C GLY A 124 22.89 19.72 -10.32
N VAL A 125 22.32 20.91 -10.15
CA VAL A 125 21.64 21.33 -8.93
C VAL A 125 20.20 21.69 -9.25
N ALA A 126 19.25 21.11 -8.53
CA ALA A 126 17.84 21.43 -8.59
C ALA A 126 17.44 22.35 -7.44
N SER A 127 16.29 23.00 -7.60
CA SER A 127 15.65 23.79 -6.54
C SER A 127 14.17 23.46 -6.43
N PHE A 128 13.58 23.75 -5.27
CA PHE A 128 12.16 23.69 -5.01
C PHE A 128 11.70 24.92 -4.21
N THR A 129 10.39 25.08 -4.06
CA THR A 129 9.78 26.17 -3.30
C THR A 129 9.19 25.63 -1.99
N TRP A 130 9.51 26.28 -0.88
CA TRP A 130 8.87 25.98 0.39
C TRP A 130 7.41 26.45 0.41
N LEU A 131 6.48 25.58 0.82
CA LEU A 131 5.08 25.89 1.11
C LEU A 131 4.88 26.29 2.58
N VAL A 132 5.76 25.81 3.45
CA VAL A 132 5.82 26.13 4.89
C VAL A 132 7.24 26.53 5.25
N SER A 133 7.51 26.94 6.50
CA SER A 133 8.90 27.15 6.89
C SER A 133 9.69 25.84 7.00
N PRO A 134 11.03 25.86 6.83
CA PRO A 134 11.85 24.64 7.01
C PRO A 134 11.67 23.98 8.37
N GLU A 135 11.54 24.78 9.44
CA GLU A 135 11.32 24.28 10.79
C GLU A 135 9.96 23.57 10.91
N GLU A 136 8.91 24.14 10.31
CA GLU A 136 7.58 23.53 10.26
C GLU A 136 7.60 22.24 9.43
N ALA A 137 8.31 22.21 8.31
CA ALA A 137 8.46 21.03 7.48
C ALA A 137 9.14 19.89 8.26
N ALA A 138 10.24 20.17 8.96
CA ALA A 138 10.91 19.18 9.80
C ALA A 138 10.00 18.65 10.93
N ALA A 139 9.23 19.52 11.57
CA ALA A 139 8.28 19.11 12.60
C ALA A 139 7.18 18.19 12.05
N ARG A 140 6.59 18.53 10.90
CA ARG A 140 5.54 17.71 10.27
C ARG A 140 6.06 16.36 9.77
N ILE A 141 7.29 16.29 9.26
CA ILE A 141 7.94 15.02 8.90
C ILE A 141 8.16 14.16 10.15
N ALA A 142 8.59 14.76 11.26
CA ALA A 142 8.77 14.03 12.51
C ALA A 142 7.44 13.49 13.04
N GLU A 143 6.37 14.30 13.07
CA GLU A 143 5.02 13.88 13.46
C GLU A 143 4.49 12.74 12.57
N PHE A 144 4.68 12.84 11.26
CA PHE A 144 4.34 11.75 10.34
C PHE A 144 5.16 10.49 10.65
N GLY A 145 6.46 10.66 10.93
CA GLY A 145 7.34 9.55 11.34
C GLY A 145 6.82 8.83 12.59
N GLU A 146 6.46 9.58 13.65
CA GLU A 146 5.88 9.02 14.87
C GLU A 146 4.58 8.25 14.60
N GLN A 147 3.74 8.74 13.67
CA GLN A 147 2.52 8.03 13.26
C GLN A 147 2.84 6.68 12.57
N ILE A 148 3.80 6.67 11.65
CA ILE A 148 4.21 5.43 10.95
C ILE A 148 4.85 4.44 11.95
N GLU A 149 5.73 4.91 12.82
CA GLU A 149 6.33 4.10 13.90
C GLU A 149 5.25 3.51 14.82
N GLY A 150 4.27 4.32 15.21
CA GLY A 150 3.14 3.87 16.03
C GLY A 150 2.34 2.75 15.38
N ILE A 151 2.06 2.85 14.07
CA ILE A 151 1.38 1.78 13.31
C ILE A 151 2.23 0.51 13.29
N LEU A 152 3.50 0.62 12.89
CA LEU A 152 4.38 -0.53 12.75
C LEU A 152 4.63 -1.24 14.08
N ASN A 153 4.92 -0.47 15.14
CA ASN A 153 5.20 -1.02 16.47
C ASN A 153 3.95 -1.58 17.16
N THR A 154 2.75 -1.22 16.70
CA THR A 154 1.49 -1.82 17.15
C THR A 154 1.17 -3.12 16.40
N ALA A 155 1.39 -3.13 15.08
CA ALA A 155 0.98 -4.25 14.24
C ALA A 155 2.04 -5.36 14.18
N LEU A 156 3.33 -5.02 14.28
CA LEU A 156 4.44 -5.92 13.99
C LEU A 156 5.29 -6.21 15.21
N ARG A 157 6.06 -7.33 15.13
CA ARG A 157 7.14 -7.70 16.04
C ARG A 157 8.48 -7.65 15.33
N ASP A 158 9.58 -7.54 16.07
CA ASP A 158 10.94 -7.49 15.50
C ASP A 158 11.34 -8.76 14.76
N ASP A 159 10.81 -9.90 15.18
CA ASP A 159 11.10 -11.24 14.65
C ASP A 159 10.08 -11.70 13.58
N ASP A 160 9.10 -10.87 13.21
CA ASP A 160 8.16 -11.19 12.13
C ASP A 160 8.90 -11.40 10.80
N SER A 161 8.65 -12.53 10.14
CA SER A 161 9.04 -12.76 8.75
C SER A 161 8.33 -11.80 7.79
N ASP A 162 8.78 -11.68 6.55
CA ASP A 162 8.14 -10.78 5.57
C ASP A 162 6.68 -11.17 5.30
N PHE A 163 6.35 -12.47 5.34
CA PHE A 163 4.98 -12.93 5.25
C PHE A 163 4.14 -12.50 6.46
N GLU A 164 4.68 -12.64 7.68
CA GLU A 164 4.01 -12.25 8.93
C GLU A 164 3.75 -10.74 8.95
N LYS A 165 4.74 -9.93 8.52
CA LYS A 165 4.57 -8.48 8.38
C LYS A 165 3.46 -8.13 7.40
N ALA A 166 3.41 -8.79 6.23
CA ALA A 166 2.35 -8.57 5.26
C ALA A 166 0.98 -8.98 5.82
N ALA A 167 0.86 -10.14 6.44
CA ALA A 167 -0.39 -10.62 7.02
C ALA A 167 -0.88 -9.74 8.18
N ALA A 168 0.02 -9.33 9.08
CA ALA A 168 -0.32 -8.48 10.21
C ALA A 168 -0.75 -7.06 9.78
N LEU A 169 -0.09 -6.47 8.77
CA LEU A 169 -0.52 -5.19 8.22
C LEU A 169 -1.82 -5.30 7.43
N TYR A 170 -2.08 -6.44 6.77
CA TYR A 170 -3.35 -6.69 6.08
C TYR A 170 -4.53 -6.70 7.06
N ASP A 171 -4.36 -7.39 8.20
CA ASP A 171 -5.30 -7.39 9.31
C ASP A 171 -5.44 -5.99 9.94
N TYR A 172 -4.32 -5.28 10.18
CA TYR A 172 -4.34 -3.91 10.69
C TYR A 172 -5.18 -3.00 9.80
N PHE A 173 -5.06 -3.10 8.47
CA PHE A 173 -5.85 -2.30 7.53
C PHE A 173 -7.34 -2.57 7.68
N PHE A 174 -7.73 -3.84 7.76
CA PHE A 174 -9.12 -4.22 7.97
C PHE A 174 -9.70 -3.64 9.27
N GLN A 175 -8.92 -3.64 10.34
CA GLN A 175 -9.39 -3.18 11.65
C GLN A 175 -9.44 -1.65 11.80
N HIS A 176 -8.62 -0.90 11.07
CA HIS A 176 -8.41 0.53 11.33
C HIS A 176 -8.86 1.45 10.21
N TYR A 177 -9.09 0.94 9.00
CA TYR A 177 -9.43 1.77 7.85
C TYR A 177 -10.76 1.37 7.23
N VAL A 178 -11.39 2.33 6.55
CA VAL A 178 -12.68 2.14 5.87
C VAL A 178 -12.58 2.69 4.45
N TYR A 179 -13.27 2.02 3.50
CA TYR A 179 -13.32 2.50 2.13
C TYR A 179 -14.16 3.78 2.01
N ASP A 180 -13.62 4.82 1.40
CA ASP A 180 -14.27 6.11 1.22
C ASP A 180 -15.15 6.15 -0.02
N TRP A 181 -16.41 5.79 0.16
CA TRP A 181 -17.40 5.81 -0.91
C TRP A 181 -17.76 7.23 -1.37
N GLU A 182 -17.69 8.24 -0.50
CA GLU A 182 -17.97 9.62 -0.84
C GLU A 182 -16.87 10.19 -1.75
N LEU A 183 -15.62 10.03 -1.38
CA LEU A 183 -14.47 10.39 -2.20
C LEU A 183 -14.49 9.65 -3.55
N TYR A 184 -14.82 8.36 -3.55
CA TYR A 184 -14.94 7.58 -4.79
C TYR A 184 -16.01 8.14 -5.74
N GLN A 185 -17.18 8.57 -5.23
CA GLN A 185 -18.19 9.21 -6.07
C GLN A 185 -17.74 10.59 -6.56
N GLU A 186 -17.11 11.39 -5.72
CA GLU A 186 -16.58 12.70 -6.09
C GLU A 186 -15.57 12.61 -7.24
N MET A 187 -14.68 11.61 -7.21
CA MET A 187 -13.70 11.37 -8.27
C MET A 187 -14.32 11.00 -9.63
N LYS A 188 -15.54 10.51 -9.66
CA LYS A 188 -16.26 10.26 -10.93
C LYS A 188 -16.73 11.55 -11.58
N GLU A 189 -16.90 12.61 -10.81
CA GLU A 189 -17.42 13.89 -11.26
C GLU A 189 -16.31 14.89 -11.56
N LYS A 190 -15.21 14.83 -10.81
CA LYS A 190 -14.07 15.73 -10.97
C LYS A 190 -12.75 15.04 -10.61
N TYR A 191 -11.66 15.63 -11.08
CA TYR A 191 -10.33 15.23 -10.63
C TYR A 191 -10.14 15.59 -9.15
N VAL A 192 -9.77 14.61 -8.34
CA VAL A 192 -9.35 14.79 -6.94
C VAL A 192 -7.97 14.17 -6.82
N GLU A 193 -7.03 14.92 -6.29
CA GLU A 193 -5.70 14.40 -5.99
C GLU A 193 -5.79 13.45 -4.78
N THR A 194 -5.28 12.23 -4.93
CA THR A 194 -5.29 11.21 -3.90
C THR A 194 -3.89 10.95 -3.37
N THR A 195 -3.75 10.96 -2.07
CA THR A 195 -2.48 10.72 -1.38
C THR A 195 -2.70 9.88 -0.12
N PRO A 196 -1.78 9.00 0.25
CA PRO A 196 -1.86 8.24 1.50
C PRO A 196 -2.09 9.10 2.75
N MET A 197 -1.74 10.40 2.71
CA MET A 197 -1.98 11.31 3.83
C MET A 197 -3.44 11.47 4.20
N HIS A 198 -4.35 11.41 3.20
CA HIS A 198 -5.78 11.42 3.49
C HIS A 198 -6.18 10.20 4.33
N LEU A 199 -5.79 8.98 3.92
CA LEU A 199 -6.05 7.76 4.66
C LEU A 199 -5.48 7.82 6.10
N PHE A 200 -4.22 8.23 6.25
CA PHE A 200 -3.57 8.30 7.57
C PHE A 200 -4.22 9.31 8.52
N ARG A 201 -4.85 10.37 8.01
CA ARG A 201 -5.51 11.40 8.82
C ARG A 201 -6.96 11.09 9.15
N THR A 202 -7.67 10.52 8.21
CA THR A 202 -9.13 10.36 8.31
C THR A 202 -9.56 8.95 8.70
N GLY A 203 -8.69 7.96 8.48
CA GLY A 203 -9.05 6.54 8.59
C GLY A 203 -9.88 6.04 7.40
N THR A 204 -10.15 6.89 6.40
CA THR A 204 -10.91 6.53 5.20
C THR A 204 -10.09 6.78 3.94
N GLY A 205 -10.32 5.99 2.90
CA GLY A 205 -9.60 6.16 1.64
C GLY A 205 -10.10 5.28 0.52
N ILE A 206 -9.56 5.50 -0.66
CA ILE A 206 -9.82 4.71 -1.86
C ILE A 206 -8.57 3.93 -2.29
N CYS A 207 -8.67 3.09 -3.30
CA CYS A 207 -7.56 2.25 -3.76
C CYS A 207 -6.25 3.03 -3.99
N GLY A 208 -6.33 4.24 -4.58
CA GLY A 208 -5.17 5.10 -4.85
C GLY A 208 -4.51 5.72 -3.62
N GLU A 209 -5.07 5.50 -2.42
CA GLU A 209 -4.54 5.92 -1.12
C GLU A 209 -4.19 4.70 -0.26
N ILE A 210 -5.06 3.69 -0.27
CA ILE A 210 -4.91 2.46 0.52
C ILE A 210 -3.70 1.64 0.05
N ALA A 211 -3.57 1.40 -1.25
CA ALA A 211 -2.49 0.58 -1.78
C ALA A 211 -1.10 1.21 -1.57
N PRO A 212 -0.86 2.49 -1.89
CA PRO A 212 0.44 3.09 -1.58
C PRO A 212 0.70 3.25 -0.08
N ALA A 213 -0.32 3.44 0.78
CA ALA A 213 -0.14 3.42 2.23
C ALA A 213 0.32 2.06 2.74
N TYR A 214 -0.31 0.98 2.28
CA TYR A 214 0.09 -0.39 2.63
C TYR A 214 1.51 -0.71 2.13
N SER A 215 1.82 -0.37 0.87
CA SER A 215 3.17 -0.56 0.30
C SER A 215 4.23 0.26 1.04
N LEU A 216 3.90 1.49 1.48
CA LEU A 216 4.79 2.32 2.29
C LEU A 216 5.10 1.65 3.63
N LEU A 217 4.08 1.18 4.36
CA LEU A 217 4.28 0.51 5.66
C LEU A 217 5.13 -0.76 5.51
N LEU A 218 4.88 -1.57 4.49
CA LEU A 218 5.71 -2.72 4.16
C LEU A 218 7.17 -2.33 3.89
N THR A 219 7.40 -1.31 3.05
CA THR A 219 8.74 -0.79 2.75
C THR A 219 9.44 -0.28 4.01
N GLN A 220 8.72 0.43 4.89
CA GLN A 220 9.25 0.89 6.19
C GLN A 220 9.60 -0.30 7.10
N ALA A 221 8.83 -1.38 7.07
CA ALA A 221 9.09 -2.62 7.79
C ALA A 221 10.18 -3.51 7.16
N GLY A 222 10.76 -3.09 6.02
CA GLY A 222 11.85 -3.81 5.33
C GLY A 222 11.39 -4.86 4.33
N VAL A 223 10.09 -4.97 4.05
CA VAL A 223 9.55 -5.86 3.01
C VAL A 223 9.64 -5.16 1.65
N GLU A 224 10.06 -5.87 0.62
CA GLU A 224 10.07 -5.35 -0.74
C GLU A 224 8.64 -5.19 -1.26
N ALA A 225 8.19 -3.94 -1.41
CA ALA A 225 6.82 -3.63 -1.81
C ALA A 225 6.74 -2.43 -2.76
N THR A 226 5.73 -2.42 -3.61
CA THR A 226 5.37 -1.30 -4.49
C THR A 226 3.89 -1.37 -4.83
N THR A 227 3.41 -0.48 -5.71
CA THR A 227 2.03 -0.51 -6.20
C THR A 227 1.95 -0.98 -7.65
N MET A 228 0.85 -1.63 -7.97
CA MET A 228 0.44 -1.96 -9.34
C MET A 228 -0.78 -1.13 -9.71
N LEU A 229 -0.82 -0.72 -10.98
CA LEU A 229 -1.91 0.03 -11.58
C LEU A 229 -2.65 -0.83 -12.59
N GLY A 230 -3.96 -0.95 -12.42
CA GLY A 230 -4.89 -1.45 -13.43
C GLY A 230 -5.51 -0.31 -14.24
N THR A 231 -6.61 -0.59 -14.92
CA THR A 231 -7.32 0.41 -15.73
C THR A 231 -7.98 1.50 -14.86
N ASP A 232 -8.49 1.11 -13.70
CA ASP A 232 -9.29 1.95 -12.79
C ASP A 232 -9.08 1.54 -11.31
N HIS A 233 -7.98 0.87 -11.00
CA HIS A 233 -7.70 0.35 -9.68
C HIS A 233 -6.20 0.31 -9.39
N GLU A 234 -5.84 0.40 -8.12
CA GLU A 234 -4.47 0.34 -7.62
C GLU A 234 -4.40 -0.63 -6.44
N TRP A 235 -3.35 -1.46 -6.40
CA TRP A 235 -3.10 -2.44 -5.34
C TRP A 235 -1.62 -2.64 -5.10
N SER A 236 -1.25 -3.37 -4.06
CA SER A 236 0.15 -3.60 -3.68
C SER A 236 0.75 -4.83 -4.37
N TYR A 237 2.05 -4.80 -4.57
CA TYR A 237 2.87 -5.87 -5.11
C TYR A 237 4.09 -6.07 -4.22
N VAL A 238 4.36 -7.30 -3.85
CA VAL A 238 5.40 -7.63 -2.86
C VAL A 238 6.32 -8.72 -3.36
N ARG A 239 7.56 -8.73 -2.86
CA ARG A 239 8.50 -9.84 -3.03
C ARG A 239 8.79 -10.44 -1.67
N ILE A 240 8.42 -11.71 -1.46
CA ILE A 240 8.57 -12.48 -0.23
C ILE A 240 9.26 -13.79 -0.55
N GLY A 241 10.34 -14.11 0.15
CA GLY A 241 11.15 -15.28 -0.12
C GLY A 241 11.71 -15.34 -1.56
N GLY A 242 11.96 -14.16 -2.16
CA GLY A 242 12.41 -14.03 -3.55
C GLY A 242 11.34 -14.31 -4.61
N ARG A 243 10.05 -14.42 -4.23
CA ARG A 243 8.91 -14.63 -5.11
C ARG A 243 7.92 -13.49 -5.02
N GLU A 244 7.22 -13.22 -6.09
CA GLU A 244 6.38 -12.04 -6.24
C GLU A 244 4.90 -12.39 -6.11
N TYR A 245 4.12 -11.48 -5.47
CA TYR A 245 2.70 -11.66 -5.21
C TYR A 245 1.95 -10.34 -5.30
N HIS A 246 0.66 -10.40 -5.69
CA HIS A 246 -0.26 -9.28 -5.54
C HIS A 246 -0.95 -9.35 -4.18
N ILE A 247 -1.11 -8.20 -3.54
CA ILE A 247 -1.94 -8.02 -2.35
C ILE A 247 -2.85 -6.83 -2.59
N ASP A 248 -4.15 -7.00 -2.39
CA ASP A 248 -5.11 -5.92 -2.57
C ASP A 248 -5.79 -5.56 -1.24
N PRO A 249 -5.19 -4.65 -0.48
CA PRO A 249 -5.75 -4.24 0.81
C PRO A 249 -7.06 -3.46 0.69
N THR A 250 -7.42 -2.98 -0.51
CA THR A 250 -8.69 -2.27 -0.71
C THR A 250 -9.89 -3.19 -0.55
N PHE A 251 -9.80 -4.40 -1.10
CA PHE A 251 -10.91 -5.35 -1.03
C PHE A 251 -11.10 -5.96 0.37
N VAL A 252 -10.06 -6.02 1.21
CA VAL A 252 -10.23 -6.49 2.59
C VAL A 252 -11.15 -5.57 3.40
N LEU A 253 -11.16 -4.27 3.13
CA LEU A 253 -11.99 -3.30 3.84
C LEU A 253 -13.50 -3.51 3.61
N SER A 254 -13.89 -4.29 2.60
CA SER A 254 -15.29 -4.55 2.24
C SER A 254 -15.63 -6.03 2.18
N SER A 255 -14.74 -6.95 2.58
CA SER A 255 -14.86 -8.38 2.30
C SER A 255 -14.78 -9.30 3.51
N ALA A 256 -15.11 -8.84 4.71
CA ALA A 256 -15.08 -9.64 5.94
C ALA A 256 -13.73 -10.39 6.11
N GLU A 257 -12.63 -9.65 6.05
CA GLU A 257 -11.25 -10.17 6.23
C GLU A 257 -10.84 -11.23 5.19
N SER A 258 -11.42 -11.20 4.00
CA SER A 258 -11.16 -12.20 2.96
C SER A 258 -9.68 -12.24 2.56
N LEU A 259 -9.11 -13.43 2.52
CA LEU A 259 -7.78 -13.70 1.99
C LEU A 259 -7.78 -13.98 0.47
N GLU A 260 -8.91 -13.85 -0.21
CA GLU A 260 -9.01 -13.99 -1.68
C GLU A 260 -8.08 -13.05 -2.42
N TYR A 261 -7.80 -11.88 -1.81
CA TYR A 261 -6.99 -10.80 -2.37
C TYR A 261 -5.60 -10.70 -1.75
N PHE A 262 -5.19 -11.73 -1.01
CA PHE A 262 -3.90 -11.79 -0.32
C PHE A 262 -2.99 -12.82 -0.97
N MET A 263 -1.74 -12.42 -1.26
CA MET A 263 -0.72 -13.29 -1.92
C MET A 263 -1.21 -13.92 -3.23
N MET A 264 -1.86 -13.14 -4.08
CA MET A 264 -2.38 -13.61 -5.37
C MET A 264 -1.27 -13.80 -6.40
N THR A 265 -1.46 -14.80 -7.26
CA THR A 265 -0.73 -14.92 -8.52
C THR A 265 -1.30 -14.00 -9.60
N ASP A 266 -0.58 -13.83 -10.72
CA ASP A 266 -1.09 -13.17 -11.93
C ASP A 266 -2.40 -13.83 -12.42
N GLU A 267 -2.52 -15.17 -12.30
CA GLU A 267 -3.72 -15.91 -12.68
C GLU A 267 -4.90 -15.59 -11.75
N GLN A 268 -4.69 -15.61 -10.43
CA GLN A 268 -5.72 -15.24 -9.47
C GLN A 268 -6.14 -13.77 -9.65
N ARG A 269 -5.17 -12.89 -9.87
CA ARG A 269 -5.47 -11.47 -10.15
C ARG A 269 -6.29 -11.28 -11.41
N ALA A 270 -6.07 -12.09 -12.44
CA ALA A 270 -6.88 -12.09 -13.67
C ALA A 270 -8.32 -12.54 -13.41
N VAL A 271 -8.54 -13.53 -12.52
CA VAL A 271 -9.88 -13.98 -12.10
C VAL A 271 -10.62 -12.83 -11.42
N THR A 272 -9.95 -12.04 -10.60
CA THR A 272 -10.53 -10.87 -9.91
C THR A 272 -10.67 -9.63 -10.81
N GLY A 273 -10.45 -9.74 -12.12
CA GLY A 273 -10.79 -8.71 -13.11
C GLY A 273 -9.60 -7.95 -13.71
N PHE A 274 -8.37 -8.25 -13.31
CA PHE A 274 -7.17 -7.53 -13.79
C PHE A 274 -6.17 -8.47 -14.46
N PRO A 275 -6.39 -8.80 -15.76
CA PRO A 275 -5.45 -9.64 -16.51
C PRO A 275 -4.13 -8.91 -16.72
N ARG A 276 -3.03 -9.67 -16.74
CA ARG A 276 -1.65 -9.16 -16.77
C ARG A 276 -1.38 -8.09 -17.83
N ASN A 277 -1.96 -8.21 -19.01
CA ASN A 277 -1.77 -7.24 -20.10
C ASN A 277 -2.44 -5.85 -19.81
N GLN A 278 -3.13 -5.72 -18.70
CA GLN A 278 -3.75 -4.48 -18.22
C GLN A 278 -3.14 -3.97 -16.89
N ILE A 279 -2.04 -4.59 -16.46
CA ILE A 279 -1.36 -4.26 -15.21
C ILE A 279 -0.05 -3.52 -15.51
N PHE A 280 0.22 -2.46 -14.75
CA PHE A 280 1.44 -1.66 -14.84
C PHE A 280 2.01 -1.44 -13.45
N ILE A 281 3.32 -1.63 -13.30
CA ILE A 281 3.98 -1.42 -12.03
C ILE A 281 4.26 0.08 -11.81
N THR A 282 3.95 0.56 -10.64
CA THR A 282 4.26 1.88 -10.07
C THR A 282 3.68 3.08 -10.85
N SER A 283 3.86 3.18 -12.17
CA SER A 283 3.44 4.38 -12.93
C SER A 283 3.54 4.19 -14.44
N ASN A 284 3.17 5.24 -15.19
CA ASN A 284 3.37 5.27 -16.65
C ASN A 284 4.85 5.20 -17.06
N TYR A 285 5.79 5.53 -16.17
CA TYR A 285 7.23 5.42 -16.44
C TYR A 285 7.61 4.00 -16.87
N SER A 286 7.11 2.99 -16.18
CA SER A 286 7.38 1.60 -16.48
C SER A 286 6.86 1.13 -17.85
N ARG A 287 5.90 1.84 -18.45
CA ARG A 287 5.41 1.54 -19.81
C ARG A 287 6.43 1.90 -20.89
N GLU A 288 7.23 2.91 -20.65
CA GLU A 288 8.14 3.52 -21.62
C GLU A 288 9.60 3.14 -21.41
N ASN A 289 9.93 2.61 -20.22
CA ASN A 289 11.30 2.30 -19.81
C ASN A 289 11.47 0.81 -19.51
N PRO A 290 12.62 0.23 -19.87
CA PRO A 290 12.94 -1.16 -19.53
C PRO A 290 12.95 -1.37 -18.03
N HIS A 291 12.30 -2.42 -17.57
CA HIS A 291 12.32 -2.91 -16.20
C HIS A 291 12.24 -4.44 -16.20
N PRO A 292 12.54 -5.13 -15.10
CA PRO A 292 12.35 -6.58 -14.99
C PRO A 292 10.92 -7.00 -15.33
N ASP A 293 10.77 -8.17 -15.96
CA ASP A 293 9.44 -8.75 -16.23
C ASP A 293 8.94 -9.46 -14.96
N TYR A 294 8.34 -8.68 -14.08
CA TYR A 294 7.79 -9.16 -12.80
C TYR A 294 6.67 -10.18 -13.02
N ARG A 295 6.73 -11.31 -12.30
CA ARG A 295 5.81 -12.43 -12.42
C ARG A 295 5.40 -12.97 -11.05
N ALA A 296 4.13 -12.85 -10.74
CA ALA A 296 3.52 -13.51 -9.61
C ALA A 296 2.95 -14.87 -10.06
N ASP A 297 3.79 -15.88 -10.14
CA ASP A 297 3.42 -17.22 -10.62
C ASP A 297 3.49 -18.32 -9.56
N ASP A 298 3.91 -17.98 -8.34
CA ASP A 298 3.97 -18.91 -7.23
C ASP A 298 2.62 -19.07 -6.54
N SER A 299 2.08 -20.29 -6.57
CA SER A 299 0.76 -20.63 -6.03
C SER A 299 0.79 -21.17 -4.60
N THR A 300 1.89 -21.02 -3.88
CA THR A 300 2.07 -21.53 -2.51
C THR A 300 0.94 -21.11 -1.58
N PHE A 301 0.46 -19.87 -1.70
CA PHE A 301 -0.59 -19.34 -0.84
C PHE A 301 -2.02 -19.55 -1.37
N SER A 302 -2.21 -20.31 -2.45
CA SER A 302 -3.52 -20.50 -3.09
C SER A 302 -4.57 -21.13 -2.17
N ALA A 303 -4.16 -21.91 -1.16
CA ALA A 303 -5.07 -22.47 -0.16
C ALA A 303 -5.79 -21.40 0.66
N LEU A 304 -5.21 -20.20 0.81
CA LEU A 304 -5.76 -19.09 1.60
C LEU A 304 -6.93 -18.41 0.90
N TRP A 305 -7.00 -18.39 -0.43
CA TRP A 305 -7.95 -17.58 -1.20
C TRP A 305 -9.43 -17.90 -0.98
N ASN A 306 -9.74 -19.04 -0.37
CA ASN A 306 -11.12 -19.43 -0.03
C ASN A 306 -11.46 -19.21 1.45
N TYR A 307 -10.61 -18.52 2.19
CA TYR A 307 -10.76 -18.32 3.62
C TYR A 307 -10.70 -16.84 3.98
N SER A 308 -11.17 -16.54 5.19
CA SER A 308 -10.96 -15.26 5.85
C SER A 308 -9.89 -15.38 6.92
N TYR A 309 -9.19 -14.28 7.19
CA TYR A 309 -8.20 -14.19 8.26
C TYR A 309 -8.88 -14.41 9.62
N GLU A 310 -8.24 -15.11 10.54
CA GLU A 310 -8.66 -15.24 11.94
C GLU A 310 -7.58 -14.68 12.87
N THR A 311 -6.37 -15.23 12.80
CA THR A 311 -5.26 -14.77 13.63
C THR A 311 -3.92 -15.31 13.16
N LEU A 312 -2.87 -14.54 13.39
CA LEU A 312 -1.50 -14.92 13.17
C LEU A 312 -0.93 -15.58 14.44
N LEU A 313 -0.49 -16.83 14.32
CA LEU A 313 0.12 -17.62 15.39
C LEU A 313 1.66 -17.56 15.21
N ARG A 314 2.25 -16.45 15.60
CA ARG A 314 3.68 -16.12 15.36
C ARG A 314 4.63 -17.19 15.92
N GLU A 315 4.41 -17.62 17.15
CA GLU A 315 5.25 -18.63 17.83
C GLU A 315 5.26 -20.00 17.12
N GLU A 316 4.25 -20.25 16.29
CA GLU A 316 4.09 -21.49 15.55
C GLU A 316 4.39 -21.33 14.06
N HIS A 317 4.64 -20.10 13.57
CA HIS A 317 4.72 -19.75 12.17
C HIS A 317 3.51 -20.20 11.36
N LYS A 318 2.29 -19.88 11.86
CA LYS A 318 1.04 -20.31 11.29
C LYS A 318 0.03 -19.17 11.18
N LEU A 319 -0.75 -19.21 10.11
CA LEU A 319 -1.93 -18.38 9.94
C LEU A 319 -3.18 -19.22 10.14
N ARG A 320 -4.03 -18.85 11.10
CA ARG A 320 -5.33 -19.47 11.27
C ARG A 320 -6.36 -18.68 10.47
N CYS A 321 -7.17 -19.43 9.71
CA CYS A 321 -8.18 -18.91 8.82
C CYS A 321 -9.50 -19.63 9.03
N TRP A 322 -10.58 -19.01 8.62
CA TRP A 322 -11.90 -19.61 8.68
C TRP A 322 -12.70 -19.38 7.39
N LYS A 323 -13.68 -20.22 7.13
CA LYS A 323 -14.75 -19.99 6.14
C LYS A 323 -16.05 -20.57 6.65
N TYR A 324 -17.15 -20.06 6.13
CA TYR A 324 -18.46 -20.58 6.38
C TYR A 324 -19.07 -21.12 5.07
N THR A 325 -19.40 -22.42 5.07
CA THR A 325 -20.08 -23.07 3.95
C THR A 325 -21.39 -23.66 4.44
N GLU A 326 -21.48 -24.96 4.71
CA GLU A 326 -22.59 -25.60 5.44
C GLU A 326 -22.36 -25.59 6.96
N GLY A 327 -21.20 -25.10 7.40
CA GLY A 327 -20.74 -24.96 8.77
C GLY A 327 -19.38 -24.22 8.79
N TRP A 328 -18.87 -23.95 10.00
CA TRP A 328 -17.57 -23.33 10.19
C TRP A 328 -16.46 -24.33 9.88
N GLU A 329 -15.62 -23.98 8.91
CA GLU A 329 -14.38 -24.67 8.62
C GLU A 329 -13.20 -23.79 9.01
N LYS A 330 -12.19 -24.39 9.68
CA LYS A 330 -10.95 -23.74 10.04
C LYS A 330 -9.80 -24.37 9.28
N LEU A 331 -8.89 -23.52 8.79
CA LEU A 331 -7.62 -23.90 8.20
C LEU A 331 -6.52 -23.31 9.09
N THR A 332 -5.50 -24.11 9.37
CA THR A 332 -4.23 -23.60 9.89
C THR A 332 -3.19 -23.79 8.80
N PHE A 333 -2.70 -22.67 8.28
CA PHE A 333 -1.72 -22.63 7.21
C PHE A 333 -0.33 -22.48 7.81
N ASP A 334 0.57 -23.41 7.51
CA ASP A 334 1.98 -23.35 7.88
C ASP A 334 2.74 -22.53 6.85
N PHE A 335 3.47 -21.50 7.28
CA PHE A 335 4.32 -20.70 6.41
C PHE A 335 5.78 -20.77 6.90
N ASN A 336 6.41 -21.89 6.76
CA ASN A 336 7.86 -21.99 6.92
C ASN A 336 8.54 -21.47 5.65
N TYR A 337 8.80 -20.15 5.62
CA TYR A 337 9.61 -19.50 4.61
C TYR A 337 10.86 -18.92 5.29
N ASP A 338 11.97 -19.59 5.05
CA ASP A 338 13.31 -19.07 5.29
C ASP A 338 13.76 -18.22 4.08
#